data_0f726c86d6659f6e0892626fbea7ece9
#
_entry.id   0f726c86d6659f6e0892626fbea7ece9
#
_cell.length_a   1.000
_cell.length_b   1.000
_cell.length_c   1.000
_cell.angle_alpha   90.00
_cell.angle_beta   90.00
_cell.angle_gamma   90.00
#
_symmetry.space_group_name_H-M   'P 1'
#
loop_
_entity.id
_entity.type
_entity.pdbx_description
1 polymer ?
#
loop_
_entity_poly.entity_id
_entity_poly.type
_entity_poly.pdbx_seq_one_letter_code
_entity_poly.pdbx_strand_id
1 'polypeptide(L)'
;MGLLDSFEKGLERAVNGAFAKTFRSSIQPVEIASALRRELDTRAAVVSRDRILAPNQLEVQLSANDLQSMQALGTTLYDELYALVQQHAKRQGYSFAGPLSISLVADPALSDGTLHVASTTEKNQVAWVPVLDIDGRRHTITKARTVIGRGSDADVTIADPGTSRKHVEVLWDGERAMVRDLGSTNGSLLDGQRITEAG
;
A
#
# COMPACT_ATOMS: atom_id res chain seq x y z
N MET A 1 -0.65 2.78 -31.10
CA MET A 1 -0.49 3.91 -30.18
C MET A 1 0.47 3.52 -29.07
N GLY A 2 1.50 4.31 -28.85
CA GLY A 2 2.47 4.09 -27.78
C GLY A 2 1.90 4.46 -26.40
N LEU A 3 2.52 3.95 -25.32
CA LEU A 3 2.14 4.33 -23.94
C LEU A 3 2.28 5.83 -23.71
N LEU A 4 3.32 6.44 -24.26
CA LEU A 4 3.57 7.88 -24.14
C LEU A 4 2.50 8.70 -24.88
N ASP A 5 2.07 8.29 -26.08
CA ASP A 5 0.99 8.96 -26.81
C ASP A 5 -0.34 8.90 -26.03
N SER A 6 -0.59 7.79 -25.34
CA SER A 6 -1.78 7.64 -24.51
C SER A 6 -1.71 8.53 -23.28
N PHE A 7 -0.54 8.62 -22.67
CA PHE A 7 -0.26 9.51 -21.53
C PHE A 7 -0.44 10.99 -21.91
N GLU A 8 0.18 11.45 -23.01
CA GLU A 8 0.03 12.82 -23.50
C GLU A 8 -1.44 13.17 -23.77
N LYS A 9 -2.18 12.29 -24.45
CA LYS A 9 -3.62 12.50 -24.73
C LYS A 9 -4.48 12.48 -23.45
N GLY A 10 -4.10 11.69 -22.45
CA GLY A 10 -4.76 11.71 -21.15
C GLY A 10 -4.59 13.07 -20.46
N LEU A 11 -3.38 13.53 -20.42
CA LEU A 11 -3.03 14.81 -19.83
C LEU A 11 -3.65 16.01 -20.58
N GLU A 12 -3.56 16.05 -21.93
CA GLU A 12 -4.15 17.10 -22.75
C GLU A 12 -5.67 17.25 -22.56
N ARG A 13 -6.37 16.11 -22.44
CA ARG A 13 -7.83 16.11 -22.20
C ARG A 13 -8.20 16.71 -20.86
N ALA A 14 -7.36 16.54 -19.85
CA ALA A 14 -7.63 16.99 -18.49
C ALA A 14 -7.24 18.45 -18.25
N VAL A 15 -6.30 19.01 -18.99
CA VAL A 15 -5.70 20.32 -18.73
C VAL A 15 -6.11 21.41 -19.74
N ASN A 16 -7.14 21.17 -20.55
CA ASN A 16 -7.75 22.19 -21.45
C ASN A 16 -6.78 23.07 -22.23
N GLY A 17 -5.87 22.49 -23.04
CA GLY A 17 -5.12 23.23 -24.07
C GLY A 17 -4.13 24.31 -23.62
N ALA A 18 -3.99 24.61 -22.33
CA ALA A 18 -3.00 25.57 -21.79
C ALA A 18 -1.60 24.95 -21.69
N PHE A 19 -1.48 23.68 -21.98
CA PHE A 19 -0.32 22.84 -21.73
C PHE A 19 0.95 23.30 -22.49
N ALA A 20 0.81 23.60 -23.77
CA ALA A 20 1.95 23.84 -24.64
C ALA A 20 2.70 25.16 -24.39
N LYS A 21 2.09 26.11 -23.66
CA LYS A 21 2.72 27.42 -23.39
C LYS A 21 3.49 27.49 -22.08
N THR A 22 3.12 26.63 -21.10
CA THR A 22 3.67 26.73 -19.74
C THR A 22 5.04 26.05 -19.60
N PHE A 23 5.32 25.03 -20.45
CA PHE A 23 6.49 24.15 -20.28
C PHE A 23 7.62 24.38 -21.32
N ARG A 24 7.71 25.55 -21.91
CA ARG A 24 8.71 25.83 -23.00
C ARG A 24 10.17 25.81 -22.53
N SER A 25 10.44 25.93 -21.25
CA SER A 25 11.82 26.00 -20.68
C SER A 25 12.02 25.11 -19.45
N SER A 26 11.08 24.23 -19.14
CA SER A 26 11.08 23.35 -17.99
C SER A 26 10.83 21.90 -18.42
N ILE A 27 11.02 20.97 -17.51
CA ILE A 27 10.70 19.55 -17.68
C ILE A 27 9.26 19.37 -18.16
N GLN A 28 9.09 18.50 -19.14
CA GLN A 28 7.77 18.12 -19.61
C GLN A 28 7.29 16.84 -18.89
N PRO A 29 5.99 16.67 -18.63
CA PRO A 29 5.44 15.44 -18.03
C PRO A 29 5.83 14.16 -18.75
N VAL A 30 5.95 14.20 -20.09
CA VAL A 30 6.38 13.04 -20.90
C VAL A 30 7.82 12.63 -20.61
N GLU A 31 8.68 13.56 -20.21
CA GLU A 31 10.07 13.25 -19.82
C GLU A 31 10.09 12.51 -18.48
N ILE A 32 9.23 12.91 -17.52
CA ILE A 32 9.03 12.18 -16.26
C ILE A 32 8.52 10.77 -16.54
N ALA A 33 7.49 10.64 -17.39
CA ALA A 33 6.94 9.36 -17.80
C ALA A 33 7.99 8.43 -18.44
N SER A 34 8.84 8.99 -19.28
CA SER A 34 9.93 8.26 -19.94
C SER A 34 11.01 7.83 -18.96
N ALA A 35 11.35 8.69 -17.99
CA ALA A 35 12.33 8.40 -16.96
C ALA A 35 11.84 7.30 -16.00
N LEU A 36 10.58 7.35 -15.58
CA LEU A 36 9.98 6.31 -14.75
C LEU A 36 10.00 4.93 -15.43
N ARG A 37 9.65 4.87 -16.73
CA ARG A 37 9.74 3.62 -17.50
C ARG A 37 11.16 3.09 -17.55
N ARG A 38 12.13 3.96 -17.84
CA ARG A 38 13.55 3.58 -17.91
C ARG A 38 14.05 3.07 -16.56
N GLU A 39 13.65 3.71 -15.48
CA GLU A 39 14.03 3.29 -14.12
C GLU A 39 13.47 1.90 -13.80
N LEU A 40 12.21 1.64 -14.12
CA LEU A 40 11.62 0.30 -13.97
C LEU A 40 12.42 -0.75 -14.76
N ASP A 41 12.70 -0.50 -16.04
CA ASP A 41 13.40 -1.44 -16.91
C ASP A 41 14.85 -1.69 -16.44
N THR A 42 15.51 -0.65 -15.90
CA THR A 42 16.89 -0.74 -15.41
C THR A 42 16.98 -1.48 -14.08
N ARG A 43 15.97 -1.34 -13.22
CA ARG A 43 15.96 -1.90 -11.87
C ARG A 43 15.18 -3.21 -11.75
N ALA A 44 14.48 -3.62 -12.79
CA ALA A 44 13.78 -4.90 -12.79
C ALA A 44 14.76 -6.07 -12.63
N ALA A 45 14.46 -6.96 -11.68
CA ALA A 45 15.30 -8.10 -11.35
C ALA A 45 14.52 -9.40 -11.41
N VAL A 46 15.09 -10.42 -12.03
CA VAL A 46 14.53 -11.78 -12.07
C VAL A 46 14.74 -12.41 -10.69
N VAL A 47 13.63 -12.65 -9.97
CA VAL A 47 13.67 -13.29 -8.63
C VAL A 47 13.29 -14.76 -8.67
N SER A 48 12.62 -15.21 -9.72
CA SER A 48 12.33 -16.62 -10.00
C SER A 48 12.08 -16.83 -11.49
N ARG A 49 11.88 -18.10 -11.94
CA ARG A 49 11.64 -18.43 -13.35
C ARG A 49 10.49 -17.64 -13.98
N ASP A 50 9.45 -17.35 -13.20
CA ASP A 50 8.21 -16.75 -13.68
C ASP A 50 7.93 -15.36 -13.05
N ARG A 51 8.95 -14.78 -12.36
CA ARG A 51 8.73 -13.52 -11.66
C ARG A 51 9.90 -12.56 -11.84
N ILE A 52 9.60 -11.43 -12.46
CA ILE A 52 10.50 -10.28 -12.58
C ILE A 52 9.94 -9.20 -11.64
N LEU A 53 10.73 -8.80 -10.66
CA LEU A 53 10.35 -7.81 -9.68
C LEU A 53 10.88 -6.44 -10.08
N ALA A 54 9.98 -5.46 -10.17
CA ALA A 54 10.34 -4.06 -10.38
C ALA A 54 10.16 -3.26 -9.06
N PRO A 55 10.89 -2.14 -8.91
CA PRO A 55 10.71 -1.25 -7.76
C PRO A 55 9.29 -0.69 -7.73
N ASN A 56 8.76 -0.52 -6.52
CA ASN A 56 7.40 -0.04 -6.29
C ASN A 56 7.33 1.31 -5.57
N GLN A 57 8.46 1.84 -5.11
CA GLN A 57 8.59 3.20 -4.61
C GLN A 57 9.43 3.99 -5.61
N LEU A 58 8.83 4.98 -6.25
CA LEU A 58 9.45 5.80 -7.28
C LEU A 58 9.40 7.27 -6.83
N GLU A 59 10.57 7.86 -6.66
CA GLU A 59 10.72 9.26 -6.28
C GLU A 59 11.35 10.02 -7.45
N VAL A 60 10.62 10.98 -7.98
CA VAL A 60 11.09 11.88 -9.04
C VAL A 60 11.60 13.16 -8.39
N GLN A 61 12.88 13.41 -8.51
CA GLN A 61 13.57 14.59 -7.99
C GLN A 61 13.67 15.63 -9.10
N LEU A 62 13.23 16.84 -8.81
CA LEU A 62 13.13 17.98 -9.74
C LEU A 62 13.70 19.25 -9.11
N SER A 63 14.02 20.24 -9.92
CA SER A 63 14.24 21.60 -9.39
C SER A 63 12.96 22.13 -8.72
N ALA A 64 13.08 23.12 -7.84
CA ALA A 64 11.91 23.72 -7.18
C ALA A 64 10.91 24.33 -8.19
N ASN A 65 11.42 24.95 -9.28
CA ASN A 65 10.60 25.55 -10.32
C ASN A 65 9.85 24.48 -11.13
N ASP A 66 10.53 23.40 -11.52
CA ASP A 66 9.93 22.30 -12.26
C ASP A 66 8.88 21.56 -11.39
N LEU A 67 9.17 21.34 -10.11
CA LEU A 67 8.23 20.76 -9.18
C LEU A 67 6.95 21.61 -9.07
N GLN A 68 7.09 22.93 -8.91
CA GLN A 68 5.94 23.83 -8.84
C GLN A 68 5.09 23.76 -10.13
N SER A 69 5.74 23.69 -11.28
CA SER A 69 5.06 23.54 -12.58
C SER A 69 4.30 22.21 -12.67
N MET A 70 4.89 21.12 -12.18
CA MET A 70 4.23 19.80 -12.16
C MET A 70 3.06 19.75 -11.17
N GLN A 71 3.21 20.38 -10.00
CA GLN A 71 2.14 20.45 -9.00
C GLN A 71 0.92 21.24 -9.50
N ALA A 72 1.11 22.20 -10.39
CA ALA A 72 0.03 22.96 -11.04
C ALA A 72 -0.91 22.07 -11.87
N LEU A 73 -0.47 20.88 -12.30
CA LEU A 73 -1.28 19.89 -13.02
C LEU A 73 -2.19 19.07 -12.09
N GLY A 74 -2.00 19.22 -10.78
CA GLY A 74 -2.82 18.56 -9.75
C GLY A 74 -2.74 17.03 -9.77
N THR A 75 -3.82 16.41 -9.33
CA THR A 75 -3.92 14.94 -9.23
C THR A 75 -3.86 14.24 -10.58
N THR A 76 -4.28 14.91 -11.65
CA THR A 76 -4.29 14.33 -13.00
C THR A 76 -2.92 13.83 -13.45
N LEU A 77 -1.85 14.59 -13.14
CA LEU A 77 -0.48 14.16 -13.46
C LEU A 77 -0.17 12.82 -12.77
N TYR A 78 -0.46 12.71 -11.49
CA TYR A 78 -0.22 11.48 -10.73
C TYR A 78 -1.03 10.31 -11.26
N ASP A 79 -2.31 10.51 -11.56
CA ASP A 79 -3.20 9.47 -12.08
C ASP A 79 -2.68 8.91 -13.42
N GLU A 80 -2.24 9.80 -14.31
CA GLU A 80 -1.70 9.40 -15.62
C GLU A 80 -0.32 8.74 -15.49
N LEU A 81 0.57 9.23 -14.61
CA LEU A 81 1.87 8.59 -14.34
C LEU A 81 1.67 7.19 -13.73
N TYR A 82 0.72 7.06 -12.83
CA TYR A 82 0.38 5.79 -12.20
C TYR A 82 -0.12 4.77 -13.22
N ALA A 83 -1.08 5.19 -14.06
CA ALA A 83 -1.62 4.36 -15.13
C ALA A 83 -0.53 3.92 -16.11
N LEU A 84 0.36 4.83 -16.49
CA LEU A 84 1.47 4.53 -17.41
C LEU A 84 2.43 3.49 -16.81
N VAL A 85 2.84 3.66 -15.54
CA VAL A 85 3.75 2.75 -14.85
C VAL A 85 3.13 1.36 -14.72
N GLN A 86 1.86 1.28 -14.33
CA GLN A 86 1.14 0.00 -14.24
C GLN A 86 1.01 -0.70 -15.58
N GLN A 87 0.66 0.04 -16.65
CA GLN A 87 0.54 -0.53 -17.97
C GLN A 87 1.90 -0.99 -18.52
N HIS A 88 2.97 -0.24 -18.27
CA HIS A 88 4.32 -0.63 -18.65
C HIS A 88 4.74 -1.91 -17.93
N ALA A 89 4.58 -1.96 -16.60
CA ALA A 89 4.88 -3.15 -15.82
C ALA A 89 4.12 -4.38 -16.32
N LYS A 90 2.82 -4.23 -16.61
CA LYS A 90 1.99 -5.31 -17.17
C LYS A 90 2.50 -5.81 -18.51
N ARG A 91 2.89 -4.89 -19.41
CA ARG A 91 3.42 -5.25 -20.74
C ARG A 91 4.75 -5.97 -20.67
N GLN A 92 5.59 -5.61 -19.72
CA GLN A 92 6.91 -6.21 -19.50
C GLN A 92 6.86 -7.48 -18.63
N GLY A 93 5.69 -7.83 -18.08
CA GLY A 93 5.57 -8.95 -17.15
C GLY A 93 6.21 -8.69 -15.79
N TYR A 94 6.32 -7.43 -15.39
CA TYR A 94 6.87 -7.06 -14.08
C TYR A 94 5.82 -7.22 -12.98
N SER A 95 6.29 -7.62 -11.80
CA SER A 95 5.52 -7.67 -10.56
C SER A 95 6.08 -6.66 -9.57
N PHE A 96 5.24 -6.15 -8.68
CA PHE A 96 5.65 -5.30 -7.56
C PHE A 96 5.62 -6.10 -6.26
N ALA A 97 6.54 -5.78 -5.33
CA ALA A 97 6.60 -6.42 -4.01
C ALA A 97 5.55 -5.85 -3.03
N GLY A 98 4.99 -4.69 -3.35
CA GLY A 98 4.02 -3.97 -2.54
C GLY A 98 3.26 -2.94 -3.39
N PRO A 99 2.47 -2.06 -2.77
CA PRO A 99 1.77 -1.00 -3.47
C PRO A 99 2.74 -0.09 -4.23
N LEU A 100 2.35 0.32 -5.44
CA LEU A 100 3.10 1.31 -6.20
C LEU A 100 2.90 2.69 -5.57
N SER A 101 4.00 3.40 -5.35
CA SER A 101 4.01 4.80 -4.92
C SER A 101 4.86 5.64 -5.87
N ILE A 102 4.36 6.79 -6.25
CA ILE A 102 5.06 7.77 -7.08
C ILE A 102 5.01 9.11 -6.35
N SER A 103 6.16 9.68 -6.07
CA SER A 103 6.30 11.00 -5.45
C SER A 103 7.16 11.93 -6.29
N LEU A 104 6.84 13.22 -6.28
CA LEU A 104 7.64 14.28 -6.87
C LEU A 104 8.18 15.15 -5.74
N VAL A 105 9.48 15.35 -5.68
CA VAL A 105 10.16 16.10 -4.62
C VAL A 105 11.12 17.12 -5.20
N ALA A 106 11.37 18.20 -4.45
CA ALA A 106 12.38 19.19 -4.83
C ALA A 106 13.76 18.68 -4.43
N ASP A 107 14.72 18.78 -5.36
CA ASP A 107 16.14 18.62 -5.09
C ASP A 107 16.86 19.94 -5.46
N PRO A 108 17.41 20.67 -4.47
CA PRO A 108 18.10 21.94 -4.71
C PRO A 108 19.40 21.80 -5.50
N ALA A 109 19.93 20.58 -5.67
CA ALA A 109 21.11 20.31 -6.48
C ALA A 109 20.80 20.22 -7.99
N LEU A 110 19.52 20.09 -8.35
CA LEU A 110 19.10 19.98 -9.75
C LEU A 110 18.81 21.36 -10.36
N SER A 111 19.28 21.55 -11.58
CA SER A 111 18.94 22.72 -12.41
C SER A 111 17.59 22.51 -13.10
N ASP A 112 16.93 23.61 -13.45
CA ASP A 112 15.70 23.56 -14.25
C ASP A 112 15.91 22.75 -15.54
N GLY A 113 14.94 21.94 -15.90
CA GLY A 113 15.02 21.04 -17.05
C GLY A 113 15.78 19.74 -16.80
N THR A 114 16.22 19.47 -15.56
CA THR A 114 16.86 18.19 -15.19
C THR A 114 16.00 17.41 -14.17
N LEU A 115 16.01 16.10 -14.29
CA LEU A 115 15.33 15.22 -13.35
C LEU A 115 16.21 14.03 -12.98
N HIS A 116 15.99 13.51 -11.79
CA HIS A 116 16.52 12.24 -11.36
C HIS A 116 15.39 11.38 -10.79
N VAL A 117 15.44 10.07 -11.04
CA VAL A 117 14.48 9.12 -10.45
C VAL A 117 15.25 8.22 -9.52
N ALA A 118 14.89 8.26 -8.24
CA ALA A 118 15.31 7.28 -7.24
C ALA A 118 14.22 6.22 -7.09
N SER A 119 14.62 4.97 -6.93
CA SER A 119 13.66 3.89 -6.75
C SER A 119 14.11 2.88 -5.70
N THR A 120 13.12 2.35 -4.98
CA THR A 120 13.33 1.27 -4.01
C THR A 120 12.25 0.21 -4.14
N THR A 121 12.57 -1.01 -3.69
CA THR A 121 11.62 -2.11 -3.59
C THR A 121 11.27 -2.32 -2.13
N GLU A 122 10.12 -1.85 -1.73
CA GLU A 122 9.59 -2.12 -0.40
C GLU A 122 8.67 -3.33 -0.46
N LYS A 123 9.01 -4.32 0.34
CA LYS A 123 8.10 -5.44 0.58
C LYS A 123 6.96 -4.93 1.44
N ASN A 124 5.75 -5.11 0.98
CA ASN A 124 4.60 -4.95 1.85
C ASN A 124 4.76 -5.94 3.00
N GLN A 125 4.99 -5.44 4.19
CA GLN A 125 4.71 -6.24 5.37
C GLN A 125 3.19 -6.43 5.34
N VAL A 126 2.76 -7.63 4.99
CA VAL A 126 1.36 -8.03 5.18
C VAL A 126 1.16 -7.98 6.69
N ALA A 127 0.65 -6.87 7.19
CA ALA A 127 0.19 -6.80 8.56
C ALA A 127 -1.05 -7.71 8.63
N TRP A 128 -0.85 -8.94 9.06
CA TRP A 128 -1.95 -9.82 9.38
C TRP A 128 -2.70 -9.21 10.55
N VAL A 129 -3.92 -8.81 10.31
CA VAL A 129 -4.80 -8.37 11.39
C VAL A 129 -5.72 -9.55 11.69
N PRO A 130 -5.62 -10.17 12.87
CA PRO A 130 -6.49 -11.26 13.23
C PRO A 130 -7.93 -10.77 13.34
N VAL A 131 -8.85 -11.57 12.85
CA VAL A 131 -10.28 -11.31 12.89
C VAL A 131 -10.95 -12.47 13.61
N LEU A 132 -11.72 -12.17 14.64
CA LEU A 132 -12.62 -13.11 15.27
C LEU A 132 -13.99 -13.03 14.59
N ASP A 133 -14.51 -14.15 14.12
CA ASP A 133 -15.89 -14.26 13.69
C ASP A 133 -16.70 -14.91 14.82
N ILE A 134 -17.66 -14.18 15.35
CA ILE A 134 -18.54 -14.64 16.43
C ILE A 134 -19.98 -14.45 15.94
N ASP A 135 -20.69 -15.53 15.73
CA ASP A 135 -22.08 -15.55 15.23
C ASP A 135 -22.27 -14.71 13.95
N GLY A 136 -21.29 -14.79 13.01
CA GLY A 136 -21.29 -14.05 11.75
C GLY A 136 -20.92 -12.57 11.89
N ARG A 137 -20.52 -12.12 13.07
CA ARG A 137 -19.98 -10.76 13.29
C ARG A 137 -18.46 -10.82 13.38
N ARG A 138 -17.82 -10.00 12.56
CA ARG A 138 -16.36 -9.89 12.51
C ARG A 138 -15.86 -8.82 13.45
N HIS A 139 -14.97 -9.22 14.36
CA HIS A 139 -14.28 -8.36 15.31
C HIS A 139 -12.80 -8.35 14.97
N THR A 140 -12.29 -7.21 14.51
CA THR A 140 -10.88 -7.03 14.21
C THR A 140 -10.09 -6.87 15.51
N ILE A 141 -9.06 -7.67 15.71
CA ILE A 141 -8.17 -7.56 16.88
C ILE A 141 -7.07 -6.57 16.56
N THR A 142 -7.15 -5.40 17.18
CA THR A 142 -6.15 -4.32 17.01
C THR A 142 -5.29 -4.11 18.26
N LYS A 143 -5.68 -4.75 19.38
CA LYS A 143 -4.99 -4.64 20.66
C LYS A 143 -4.12 -5.88 20.91
N ALA A 144 -3.01 -5.72 21.58
CA ALA A 144 -2.17 -6.85 22.03
C ALA A 144 -2.93 -7.82 22.96
N ARG A 145 -3.99 -7.36 23.59
CA ARG A 145 -4.87 -8.15 24.46
C ARG A 145 -6.33 -7.77 24.21
N THR A 146 -7.16 -8.76 23.89
CA THR A 146 -8.61 -8.60 23.68
C THR A 146 -9.36 -9.58 24.55
N VAL A 147 -10.18 -9.08 25.47
CA VAL A 147 -10.98 -9.88 26.39
C VAL A 147 -12.37 -10.14 25.78
N ILE A 148 -12.78 -11.39 25.81
CA ILE A 148 -14.09 -11.83 25.30
C ILE A 148 -14.89 -12.39 26.48
N GLY A 149 -16.16 -12.02 26.58
CA GLY A 149 -17.02 -12.48 27.64
C GLY A 149 -18.41 -11.89 27.57
N ARG A 150 -19.28 -12.25 28.51
CA ARG A 150 -20.65 -11.72 28.56
C ARG A 150 -20.76 -10.38 29.31
N GLY A 151 -19.69 -9.94 29.96
CA GLY A 151 -19.67 -8.68 30.72
C GLY A 151 -19.57 -7.47 29.82
N SER A 152 -20.19 -6.36 30.23
CA SER A 152 -20.09 -5.08 29.52
C SER A 152 -18.68 -4.44 29.56
N ASP A 153 -17.81 -5.00 30.40
CA ASP A 153 -16.41 -4.62 30.56
C ASP A 153 -15.44 -5.50 29.73
N ALA A 154 -15.99 -6.44 28.94
CA ALA A 154 -15.23 -7.18 27.94
C ALA A 154 -15.07 -6.35 26.65
N ASP A 155 -13.93 -6.51 25.97
CA ASP A 155 -13.68 -5.83 24.67
C ASP A 155 -14.63 -6.34 23.58
N VAL A 156 -14.96 -7.64 23.62
CA VAL A 156 -15.98 -8.27 22.77
C VAL A 156 -17.02 -8.93 23.67
N THR A 157 -18.24 -8.42 23.60
CA THR A 157 -19.34 -8.93 24.43
C THR A 157 -20.13 -10.00 23.68
N ILE A 158 -20.33 -11.16 24.32
CA ILE A 158 -21.14 -12.28 23.83
C ILE A 158 -22.40 -12.40 24.69
N ALA A 159 -23.57 -12.42 24.06
CA ALA A 159 -24.85 -12.54 24.73
C ALA A 159 -25.23 -14.02 24.97
N ASP A 160 -24.36 -14.75 25.69
CA ASP A 160 -24.58 -16.15 26.06
C ASP A 160 -24.50 -16.31 27.57
N PRO A 161 -25.56 -16.86 28.23
CA PRO A 161 -25.59 -17.04 29.67
C PRO A 161 -24.56 -18.06 30.20
N GLY A 162 -24.10 -18.98 29.35
CA GLY A 162 -23.04 -19.97 29.65
C GLY A 162 -21.65 -19.37 29.67
N THR A 163 -21.49 -18.17 29.13
CA THR A 163 -20.18 -17.44 29.06
C THR A 163 -19.96 -16.62 30.32
N SER A 164 -18.80 -16.71 30.95
CA SER A 164 -18.38 -15.86 32.07
C SER A 164 -18.25 -14.40 31.67
N ARG A 165 -18.34 -13.44 32.61
CA ARG A 165 -18.21 -12.01 32.31
C ARG A 165 -16.91 -11.68 31.58
N LYS A 166 -15.79 -12.24 32.03
CA LYS A 166 -14.50 -12.31 31.32
C LYS A 166 -14.20 -13.79 31.19
N HIS A 167 -14.30 -14.33 29.98
CA HIS A 167 -14.22 -15.77 29.76
C HIS A 167 -12.88 -16.18 29.20
N VAL A 168 -12.50 -15.58 28.08
CA VAL A 168 -11.20 -15.81 27.44
C VAL A 168 -10.56 -14.48 27.07
N GLU A 169 -9.25 -14.51 26.89
CA GLU A 169 -8.51 -13.43 26.23
C GLU A 169 -7.79 -13.96 25.00
N VAL A 170 -7.72 -13.11 23.99
CA VAL A 170 -6.87 -13.32 22.82
C VAL A 170 -5.69 -12.37 22.94
N LEU A 171 -4.50 -12.93 22.93
CA LEU A 171 -3.24 -12.19 22.90
C LEU A 171 -2.70 -12.19 21.49
N TRP A 172 -2.26 -11.04 21.02
CA TRP A 172 -1.73 -10.84 19.68
C TRP A 172 -0.39 -10.08 19.74
N ASP A 173 0.68 -10.67 19.22
CA ASP A 173 2.02 -10.09 19.22
C ASP A 173 2.42 -9.42 17.90
N GLY A 174 1.54 -9.45 16.89
CA GLY A 174 1.81 -8.96 15.53
C GLY A 174 2.02 -10.08 14.52
N GLU A 175 2.29 -11.31 14.96
CA GLU A 175 2.54 -12.48 14.11
C GLU A 175 1.72 -13.70 14.52
N ARG A 176 1.51 -13.88 15.83
CA ARG A 176 0.87 -15.06 16.40
C ARG A 176 -0.25 -14.67 17.36
N ALA A 177 -1.32 -15.45 17.32
CA ALA A 177 -2.42 -15.32 18.27
C ALA A 177 -2.35 -16.45 19.29
N MET A 178 -2.63 -16.12 20.54
CA MET A 178 -2.77 -17.08 21.64
C MET A 178 -4.10 -16.84 22.35
N VAL A 179 -4.79 -17.92 22.69
CA VAL A 179 -6.04 -17.87 23.45
C VAL A 179 -5.79 -18.42 24.86
N ARG A 180 -6.28 -17.71 25.87
CA ARG A 180 -6.18 -18.11 27.28
C ARG A 180 -7.54 -18.04 27.95
N ASP A 181 -7.91 -19.10 28.69
CA ASP A 181 -9.07 -19.10 29.56
C ASP A 181 -8.79 -18.26 30.82
N LEU A 182 -9.69 -17.38 31.18
CA LEU A 182 -9.56 -16.49 32.35
C LEU A 182 -10.18 -17.08 33.63
N GLY A 183 -10.14 -18.40 33.81
CA GLY A 183 -10.76 -19.09 34.92
C GLY A 183 -12.28 -19.12 34.79
N SER A 184 -12.75 -19.34 33.56
CA SER A 184 -14.19 -19.36 33.29
C SER A 184 -14.92 -20.51 34.02
N THR A 185 -16.21 -20.30 34.33
CA THR A 185 -17.01 -21.29 35.09
C THR A 185 -17.17 -22.61 34.35
N ASN A 186 -17.40 -22.54 33.03
CA ASN A 186 -17.64 -23.74 32.20
C ASN A 186 -16.38 -24.22 31.46
N GLY A 187 -15.31 -23.42 31.47
CA GLY A 187 -14.08 -23.68 30.73
C GLY A 187 -14.21 -23.36 29.25
N SER A 188 -13.08 -23.38 28.57
CA SER A 188 -12.96 -23.13 27.13
C SER A 188 -12.50 -24.39 26.41
N LEU A 189 -13.04 -24.60 25.21
CA LEU A 189 -12.66 -25.69 24.32
C LEU A 189 -12.08 -25.09 23.03
N LEU A 190 -10.98 -25.65 22.56
CA LEU A 190 -10.42 -25.39 21.24
C LEU A 190 -10.38 -26.73 20.49
N ASP A 191 -11.06 -26.82 19.36
CA ASP A 191 -11.21 -28.04 18.56
C ASP A 191 -11.72 -29.25 19.41
N GLY A 192 -12.61 -28.97 20.37
CA GLY A 192 -13.19 -29.97 21.26
C GLY A 192 -12.31 -30.38 22.46
N GLN A 193 -11.09 -29.84 22.56
CA GLN A 193 -10.21 -30.10 23.69
C GLN A 193 -10.22 -28.92 24.68
N ARG A 194 -10.31 -29.28 25.98
CA ARG A 194 -10.29 -28.26 27.03
C ARG A 194 -8.92 -27.60 27.12
N ILE A 195 -8.94 -26.30 27.13
CA ILE A 195 -7.72 -25.50 27.20
C ILE A 195 -7.69 -24.59 28.42
N THR A 196 -6.49 -24.35 28.93
CA THR A 196 -6.17 -23.20 29.78
C THR A 196 -5.49 -22.11 28.94
N GLU A 197 -4.68 -22.56 27.97
CA GLU A 197 -3.94 -21.70 27.06
C GLU A 197 -3.63 -22.51 25.78
N ALA A 198 -3.72 -21.87 24.59
CA ALA A 198 -3.34 -22.44 23.30
C ALA A 198 -2.92 -21.35 22.30
N GLY A 199 -1.93 -21.62 21.43
CA GLY A 199 -1.39 -20.71 20.42
C GLY A 199 -1.24 -21.39 19.08
#